data_1eb96f558327f91ddc84118177a6482e
#
_entry.id   1eb96f558327f91ddc84118177a6482e
#
_cell.length_a   1.000
_cell.length_b   1.000
_cell.length_c   1.000
_cell.angle_alpha   90.00
_cell.angle_beta   90.00
_cell.angle_gamma   90.00
#
_symmetry.space_group_name_H-M   'P 1'
#
loop_
_entity.id
_entity.type
_entity.pdbx_description
1 polymer ?
#
loop_
_entity_poly.entity_id
_entity_poly.type
_entity_poly.pdbx_seq_one_letter_code
_entity_poly.pdbx_strand_id
1 'polypeptide(L)'
;MPHAIHRVLSFEIIGPYRLRVQFQDGVSQDIDFLPVLRGPLFGPLRDLPIFNAVQLDDEVYTLAWPNGADFDPETLHDWPDVVSLLIESVSRWKSESDLPLVLSREA
;
A
#
# COMPACT_ATOMS: atom_id res chain seq x y z
N MET A 1 23.03 -6.52 14.39
CA MET A 1 23.08 -5.72 13.18
C MET A 1 21.77 -5.01 12.99
N PRO A 2 21.78 -3.74 12.88
CA PRO A 2 20.53 -3.03 12.70
C PRO A 2 19.91 -3.39 11.35
N HIS A 3 18.62 -3.37 11.33
CA HIS A 3 17.90 -3.57 10.08
C HIS A 3 18.14 -2.39 9.16
N ALA A 4 18.23 -2.67 7.89
CA ALA A 4 18.20 -1.61 6.91
C ALA A 4 16.84 -0.93 7.01
N ILE A 5 16.84 0.37 7.18
CA ILE A 5 15.60 1.12 7.23
C ILE A 5 15.42 1.75 5.86
N HIS A 6 14.39 1.30 5.17
CA HIS A 6 14.07 1.83 3.85
C HIS A 6 13.16 3.04 4.03
N ARG A 7 13.59 4.16 3.51
CA ARG A 7 12.83 5.40 3.63
C ARG A 7 12.43 5.87 2.24
N VAL A 8 11.16 6.21 2.10
CA VAL A 8 10.67 6.80 0.86
C VAL A 8 11.13 8.26 0.84
N LEU A 9 11.85 8.65 -0.20
CA LEU A 9 12.27 10.03 -0.38
C LEU A 9 11.27 10.83 -1.16
N SER A 10 10.67 10.22 -2.19
CA SER A 10 9.76 10.93 -3.07
C SER A 10 8.90 9.94 -3.80
N PHE A 11 7.83 10.44 -4.40
CA PHE A 11 6.99 9.64 -5.27
C PHE A 11 6.46 10.51 -6.39
N GLU A 12 5.99 9.83 -7.43
CA GLU A 12 5.42 10.50 -8.58
C GLU A 12 4.24 9.67 -9.07
N ILE A 13 3.12 10.33 -9.37
CA ILE A 13 1.96 9.64 -9.96
C ILE A 13 2.25 9.43 -11.44
N ILE A 14 2.36 8.15 -11.86
CA ILE A 14 2.72 7.82 -13.23
C ILE A 14 1.58 7.21 -14.02
N GLY A 15 0.42 7.08 -13.42
CA GLY A 15 -0.78 6.56 -14.08
C GLY A 15 -1.85 6.27 -13.05
N PRO A 16 -3.04 5.83 -13.48
CA PRO A 16 -4.10 5.49 -12.53
C PRO A 16 -3.64 4.40 -11.58
N TYR A 17 -3.67 4.66 -10.29
CA TYR A 17 -3.29 3.73 -9.22
C TYR A 17 -1.83 3.29 -9.31
N ARG A 18 -0.98 4.08 -9.98
CA ARG A 18 0.42 3.72 -10.18
C ARG A 18 1.30 4.85 -9.72
N LEU A 19 2.29 4.49 -8.89
CA LEU A 19 3.24 5.44 -8.36
C LEU A 19 4.66 4.96 -8.64
N ARG A 20 5.53 5.92 -8.96
CA ARG A 20 6.97 5.68 -8.95
C ARG A 20 7.48 6.15 -7.60
N VAL A 21 8.06 5.23 -6.83
CA VAL A 21 8.49 5.50 -5.47
C VAL A 21 10.01 5.40 -5.42
N GLN A 22 10.66 6.43 -4.91
CA GLN A 22 12.11 6.47 -4.81
C GLN A 22 12.53 6.40 -3.36
N PHE A 23 13.54 5.59 -3.09
CA PHE A 23 14.00 5.28 -1.75
C PHE A 23 15.38 5.87 -1.50
N GLN A 24 15.70 6.04 -0.22
CA GLN A 24 16.95 6.66 0.21
C GLN A 24 18.16 5.86 -0.26
N ASP A 25 18.05 4.55 -0.41
CA ASP A 25 19.15 3.70 -0.86
C ASP A 25 19.35 3.71 -2.37
N GLY A 26 18.58 4.52 -3.10
CA GLY A 26 18.71 4.62 -4.55
C GLY A 26 17.79 3.70 -5.34
N VAL A 27 17.05 2.84 -4.66
CA VAL A 27 16.09 1.95 -5.34
C VAL A 27 14.87 2.76 -5.77
N SER A 28 14.33 2.43 -6.92
CA SER A 28 13.10 3.01 -7.44
C SER A 28 12.16 1.89 -7.82
N GLN A 29 10.90 1.99 -7.42
CA GLN A 29 9.87 1.00 -7.74
C GLN A 29 8.72 1.69 -8.44
N ASP A 30 8.29 1.11 -9.57
CA ASP A 30 7.05 1.52 -10.23
C ASP A 30 5.97 0.54 -9.78
N ILE A 31 5.03 1.01 -8.98
CA ILE A 31 4.09 0.16 -8.29
C ILE A 31 2.69 0.39 -8.83
N ASP A 32 2.03 -0.70 -9.23
CA ASP A 32 0.61 -0.69 -9.53
C ASP A 32 -0.13 -1.18 -8.29
N PHE A 33 -0.86 -0.28 -7.64
CA PHE A 33 -1.53 -0.59 -6.39
C PHE A 33 -2.90 -1.23 -6.59
N LEU A 34 -3.46 -1.15 -7.77
CA LEU A 34 -4.86 -1.57 -7.98
C LEU A 34 -5.14 -2.99 -7.49
N PRO A 35 -4.27 -3.99 -7.73
CA PRO A 35 -4.58 -5.34 -7.28
C PRO A 35 -4.73 -5.51 -5.78
N VAL A 36 -4.18 -4.59 -4.99
CA VAL A 36 -4.24 -4.68 -3.52
C VAL A 36 -5.22 -3.70 -2.91
N LEU A 37 -5.96 -2.93 -3.70
CA LEU A 37 -6.90 -1.93 -3.19
C LEU A 37 -8.24 -2.59 -2.89
N ARG A 38 -8.26 -3.38 -1.83
CA ARG A 38 -9.43 -4.11 -1.37
C ARG A 38 -9.52 -4.04 0.14
N GLY A 39 -10.67 -4.39 0.67
CA GLY A 39 -10.88 -4.39 2.10
C GLY A 39 -11.30 -3.02 2.62
N PRO A 40 -11.61 -2.93 3.92
CA PRO A 40 -12.19 -1.70 4.46
C PRO A 40 -11.24 -0.51 4.48
N LEU A 41 -9.92 -0.76 4.54
CA LEU A 41 -8.96 0.34 4.61
C LEU A 41 -8.46 0.74 3.23
N PHE A 42 -8.11 -0.22 2.38
CA PHE A 42 -7.53 0.07 1.08
C PHE A 42 -8.56 0.16 -0.04
N GLY A 43 -9.73 -0.46 0.14
CA GLY A 43 -10.78 -0.40 -0.87
C GLY A 43 -11.16 1.02 -1.27
N PRO A 44 -11.32 1.95 -0.30
CA PRO A 44 -11.67 3.33 -0.64
C PRO A 44 -10.65 4.03 -1.55
N LEU A 45 -9.43 3.55 -1.62
CA LEU A 45 -8.41 4.12 -2.50
C LEU A 45 -8.68 3.84 -3.98
N ARG A 46 -9.66 3.01 -4.28
CA ARG A 46 -10.08 2.82 -5.67
C ARG A 46 -10.77 4.06 -6.23
N ASP A 47 -11.13 5.00 -5.36
CA ASP A 47 -11.58 6.32 -5.80
C ASP A 47 -10.34 7.13 -6.14
N LEU A 48 -10.14 7.43 -7.41
CA LEU A 48 -8.92 8.11 -7.87
C LEU A 48 -8.62 9.42 -7.14
N PRO A 49 -9.60 10.30 -6.90
CA PRO A 49 -9.29 11.50 -6.12
C PRO A 49 -8.72 11.19 -4.75
N ILE A 50 -9.17 10.12 -4.11
CA ILE A 50 -8.62 9.71 -2.82
C ILE A 50 -7.23 9.12 -3.01
N PHE A 51 -7.05 8.26 -4.00
CA PHE A 51 -5.74 7.68 -4.27
C PHE A 51 -4.71 8.76 -4.57
N ASN A 52 -5.10 9.73 -5.39
CA ASN A 52 -4.17 10.79 -5.81
C ASN A 52 -3.87 11.79 -4.71
N ALA A 53 -4.59 11.72 -3.59
CA ALA A 53 -4.30 12.55 -2.42
C ALA A 53 -3.20 11.97 -1.53
N VAL A 54 -2.49 10.97 -2.02
CA VAL A 54 -1.37 10.36 -1.30
C VAL A 54 -0.33 11.41 -0.93
N GLN A 55 0.25 11.25 0.25
CA GLN A 55 1.28 12.16 0.75
C GLN A 55 2.43 11.36 1.32
N LEU A 56 3.59 11.99 1.32
CA LEU A 56 4.75 11.43 2.00
C LEU A 56 4.70 11.87 3.45
N ASP A 57 4.63 10.90 4.35
CA ASP A 57 4.66 11.17 5.78
C ASP A 57 6.12 11.29 6.19
N ASP A 58 6.53 12.49 6.56
CA ASP A 58 7.95 12.75 6.86
C ASP A 58 8.34 12.35 8.28
N GLU A 59 7.41 11.85 9.08
CA GLU A 59 7.75 11.28 10.37
C GLU A 59 8.18 9.82 10.26
N VAL A 60 7.48 9.07 9.43
CA VAL A 60 7.77 7.63 9.27
C VAL A 60 8.31 7.30 7.88
N TYR A 61 8.45 8.29 7.02
CA TYR A 61 9.07 8.18 5.70
C TYR A 61 8.42 7.12 4.83
N THR A 62 7.09 7.14 4.78
CA THR A 62 6.34 6.26 3.90
C THR A 62 5.15 7.01 3.30
N LEU A 63 4.42 6.33 2.43
CA LEU A 63 3.26 6.92 1.77
C LEU A 63 2.03 6.71 2.65
N ALA A 64 1.21 7.74 2.75
CA ALA A 64 -0.02 7.68 3.53
C ALA A 64 -1.14 8.39 2.78
N TRP A 65 -2.36 7.95 3.04
CA TRP A 65 -3.56 8.50 2.39
C TRP A 65 -4.48 9.14 3.43
N PRO A 66 -5.37 10.03 2.98
CA PRO A 66 -6.20 10.78 3.93
C PRO A 66 -7.10 9.93 4.82
N ASN A 67 -7.45 8.72 4.38
CA ASN A 67 -8.32 7.84 5.18
C ASN A 67 -7.55 7.04 6.23
N GLY A 68 -6.25 7.32 6.40
CA GLY A 68 -5.41 6.59 7.35
C GLY A 68 -4.72 5.38 6.79
N ALA A 69 -4.95 5.03 5.52
CA ALA A 69 -4.24 3.91 4.90
C ALA A 69 -2.78 4.28 4.71
N ASP A 70 -1.91 3.32 4.91
CA ASP A 70 -0.48 3.49 4.63
C ASP A 70 0.13 2.14 4.29
N PHE A 71 1.35 2.18 3.79
CA PHE A 71 2.13 0.98 3.53
C PHE A 71 3.47 1.12 4.25
N ASP A 72 3.92 0.01 4.80
CA ASP A 72 5.25 -0.09 5.39
C ASP A 72 6.30 0.21 4.31
N PRO A 73 7.30 1.05 4.59
CA PRO A 73 8.34 1.35 3.60
C PRO A 73 9.05 0.11 3.08
N GLU A 74 9.23 -0.92 3.91
CA GLU A 74 9.88 -2.14 3.46
C GLU A 74 9.01 -2.91 2.48
N THR A 75 7.71 -2.91 2.70
CA THR A 75 6.78 -3.51 1.76
C THR A 75 6.86 -2.84 0.41
N LEU A 76 6.91 -1.51 0.40
CA LEU A 76 7.03 -0.76 -0.86
C LEU A 76 8.35 -1.03 -1.53
N HIS A 77 9.43 -1.09 -0.76
CA HIS A 77 10.77 -1.30 -1.28
C HIS A 77 10.90 -2.68 -1.94
N ASP A 78 10.32 -3.68 -1.31
CA ASP A 78 10.42 -5.06 -1.76
C ASP A 78 9.20 -5.50 -2.56
N TRP A 79 8.46 -4.55 -3.13
CA TRP A 79 7.18 -4.81 -3.78
C TRP A 79 7.19 -6.01 -4.71
N PRO A 80 8.18 -6.17 -5.63
CA PRO A 80 8.15 -7.32 -6.54
C PRO A 80 8.18 -8.66 -5.82
N ASP A 81 8.76 -8.69 -4.63
CA ASP A 81 8.91 -9.93 -3.86
C ASP A 81 7.69 -10.24 -3.01
N VAL A 82 6.90 -9.22 -2.65
CA VAL A 82 5.80 -9.39 -1.69
C VAL A 82 4.43 -9.22 -2.30
N VAL A 83 4.34 -8.70 -3.54
CA VAL A 83 3.04 -8.32 -4.11
C VAL A 83 2.10 -9.51 -4.24
N SER A 84 2.60 -10.70 -4.59
CA SER A 84 1.71 -11.85 -4.70
C SER A 84 1.11 -12.23 -3.35
N LEU A 85 1.87 -12.10 -2.28
CA LEU A 85 1.36 -12.36 -0.94
C LEU A 85 0.31 -11.34 -0.54
N LEU A 86 0.52 -10.08 -0.92
CA LEU A 86 -0.46 -9.03 -0.66
C LEU A 86 -1.76 -9.28 -1.40
N ILE A 87 -1.66 -9.65 -2.67
CA ILE A 87 -2.84 -9.92 -3.48
C ILE A 87 -3.62 -11.08 -2.87
N GLU A 88 -2.93 -12.12 -2.47
CA GLU A 88 -3.57 -13.28 -1.84
C GLU A 88 -4.26 -12.87 -0.55
N SER A 89 -3.62 -12.05 0.24
CA SER A 89 -4.15 -11.59 1.51
C SER A 89 -5.43 -10.78 1.33
N VAL A 90 -5.43 -9.83 0.39
CA VAL A 90 -6.64 -9.02 0.17
C VAL A 90 -7.74 -9.80 -0.53
N SER A 91 -7.39 -10.83 -1.28
CA SER A 91 -8.40 -11.72 -1.86
C SER A 91 -9.12 -12.48 -0.77
N ARG A 92 -8.40 -12.90 0.26
CA ARG A 92 -9.04 -13.50 1.43
C ARG A 92 -9.95 -12.52 2.14
N TRP A 93 -9.53 -11.26 2.24
CA TRP A 93 -10.37 -10.22 2.80
C TRP A 93 -11.72 -10.16 2.07
N LYS A 94 -11.67 -10.19 0.76
CA LYS A 94 -12.89 -10.13 -0.03
C LYS A 94 -13.81 -11.31 0.30
N SER A 95 -13.24 -12.51 0.40
CA SER A 95 -14.03 -13.68 0.77
C SER A 95 -14.66 -13.53 2.14
N GLU A 96 -13.90 -13.02 3.09
CA GLU A 96 -14.38 -12.84 4.44
C GLU A 96 -15.45 -11.78 4.52
N SER A 97 -15.34 -10.74 3.73
CA SER A 97 -16.35 -9.70 3.75
C SER A 97 -17.66 -10.14 3.14
N ASP A 98 -17.65 -11.22 2.40
CA ASP A 98 -18.89 -11.83 1.93
C ASP A 98 -19.61 -12.62 3.03
N LEU A 99 -18.91 -12.90 4.15
CA LEU A 99 -19.52 -13.59 5.28
C LEU A 99 -20.21 -12.56 6.17
N PRO A 100 -21.24 -13.00 6.83
CA PRO A 100 -21.82 -12.11 7.83
C PRO A 100 -20.85 -11.87 8.93
N LEU A 101 -20.10 -11.38 9.34
CA LEU A 101 -18.99 -10.99 10.01
C LEU A 101 -18.48 -11.05 11.12
N VAL A 102 -18.26 -11.67 10.58
CA VAL A 102 -17.57 -11.66 11.11
C VAL A 102 -16.81 -11.52 11.73
N LEU A 103 -16.86 -11.78 11.55
CA LEU A 103 -16.10 -11.64 11.91
C LEU A 103 -15.42 -11.58 12.46
N SER A 104 -15.58 -11.93 12.39
CA SER A 104 -14.92 -11.85 12.67
C SER A 104 -14.16 -11.81 13.05
N ARG A 105 -14.22 -12.11 12.88
CA ARG A 105 -13.57 -12.08 13.00
C ARG A 105 -13.01 -11.86 13.55
N GLU A 106 -13.26 -11.99 13.25
CA GLU A 106 -12.88 -11.95 13.54
C GLU A 106 -12.51 -11.85 13.89
N ALA A 107 -12.87 -12.31 13.76
CA ALA A 107 -12.64 -12.32 13.90
C ALA A 107 -12.29 -12.35 14.02
#